data_e0da40c9bf8b930fdf95a972fc39428d
#
_entry.id   e0da40c9bf8b930fdf95a972fc39428d
#
_cell.length_a   1.000
_cell.length_b   1.000
_cell.length_c   1.000
_cell.angle_alpha   90.00
_cell.angle_beta   90.00
_cell.angle_gamma   90.00
#
_symmetry.space_group_name_H-M   'P 1'
#
loop_
_entity.id
_entity.type
_entity.pdbx_description
1 polymer ?
#
loop_
_entity_poly.entity_id
_entity_poly.type
_entity_poly.pdbx_seq_one_letter_code
_entity_poly.pdbx_strand_id
1 'polypeptide(L)'
;RKLPRSFKDLTPAKHFNPRTFFQELILKGWFTPRHGQPRRPVFPKLKHGEVAITWIGHASFLIQFTDLNVLIDPNFANWLFLLKRIKRAGIKIKDLPPIDLVLLTHAHFDHFHKPTLRKLPHPKIGIMPRGVGDLAHNLGFSRVIELEHWESFSQGDWKVTFTPSKHWGARTIRDSHRGYGGFVLEHQGRKIYHAGDSAYFHGFAEIGRKFAPEIALLPIGAYHPESFRRVHMGPDEAIKAFKDLGAKFFVPMHYGTFKLSFEDLAEPPRWLREIAAKENLTKQIKILDEGVPMMF
;
A
#
# COMPACT_ATOMS: atom_id res chain seq x y z
N ARG A 1 23.42 -4.55 -7.40
CA ARG A 1 23.50 -3.29 -6.60
C ARG A 1 22.82 -3.55 -5.26
N LYS A 2 23.46 -3.19 -4.13
CA LYS A 2 22.86 -3.33 -2.80
C LYS A 2 21.60 -2.45 -2.71
N LEU A 3 20.52 -2.97 -2.13
CA LEU A 3 19.32 -2.21 -1.84
C LEU A 3 19.63 -1.06 -0.87
N PRO A 4 18.99 0.12 -1.01
CA PRO A 4 19.15 1.20 -0.06
C PRO A 4 18.67 0.75 1.32
N ARG A 5 19.41 1.10 2.35
CA ARG A 5 19.09 0.78 3.75
C ARG A 5 18.44 1.95 4.48
N SER A 6 18.50 3.13 3.90
CA SER A 6 17.97 4.36 4.45
C SER A 6 17.67 5.38 3.36
N PHE A 7 16.91 6.42 3.70
CA PHE A 7 16.63 7.53 2.81
C PHE A 7 17.92 8.22 2.25
N LYS A 8 19.01 8.24 3.01
CA LYS A 8 20.29 8.78 2.55
C LYS A 8 20.87 8.00 1.37
N ASP A 9 20.55 6.73 1.24
CA ASP A 9 21.06 5.89 0.13
C ASP A 9 20.32 6.17 -1.19
N LEU A 10 19.16 6.83 -1.13
CA LEU A 10 18.37 7.22 -2.32
C LEU A 10 18.87 8.51 -2.97
N THR A 11 19.45 9.40 -2.18
CA THR A 11 19.92 10.70 -2.63
C THR A 11 21.43 10.66 -2.74
N PRO A 12 22.00 10.60 -3.97
CA PRO A 12 23.43 10.81 -4.15
C PRO A 12 23.81 12.16 -3.56
N ALA A 13 24.79 12.18 -2.68
CA ALA A 13 25.23 13.40 -1.96
C ALA A 13 25.53 14.61 -2.89
N LYS A 14 25.83 14.36 -4.17
CA LYS A 14 26.10 15.40 -5.18
C LYS A 14 24.86 16.17 -5.66
N HIS A 15 23.62 15.68 -5.44
CA HIS A 15 22.38 16.30 -5.95
C HIS A 15 21.31 16.52 -4.89
N PHE A 16 21.56 16.14 -3.63
CA PHE A 16 20.61 16.38 -2.55
C PHE A 16 20.76 17.82 -2.03
N ASN A 17 19.79 18.67 -2.38
CA ASN A 17 19.65 19.98 -1.79
C ASN A 17 18.56 19.91 -0.70
N PRO A 18 18.92 19.93 0.61
CA PRO A 18 17.97 19.86 1.71
C PRO A 18 16.93 20.99 1.67
N ARG A 19 17.33 22.17 1.18
CA ARG A 19 16.44 23.33 1.07
C ARG A 19 15.36 23.09 0.00
N THR A 20 15.75 22.62 -1.18
CA THR A 20 14.81 22.25 -2.26
C THR A 20 13.88 21.13 -1.81
N PHE A 21 14.41 20.11 -1.14
CA PHE A 21 13.63 19.02 -0.60
C PHE A 21 12.59 19.52 0.41
N PHE A 22 12.98 20.36 1.35
CA PHE A 22 12.06 20.95 2.33
C PHE A 22 11.00 21.82 1.65
N GLN A 23 11.38 22.66 0.70
CA GLN A 23 10.43 23.49 -0.04
C GLN A 23 9.43 22.67 -0.84
N GLU A 24 9.87 21.66 -1.59
CA GLU A 24 9.02 20.87 -2.47
C GLU A 24 8.06 19.95 -1.69
N LEU A 25 8.54 19.26 -0.66
CA LEU A 25 7.73 18.27 0.04
C LEU A 25 6.96 18.87 1.22
N ILE A 26 7.57 19.76 1.98
CA ILE A 26 6.97 20.30 3.20
C ILE A 26 6.20 21.58 2.91
N LEU A 27 6.86 22.64 2.45
CA LEU A 27 6.18 23.94 2.29
C LEU A 27 5.09 23.89 1.22
N LYS A 28 5.34 23.34 0.04
CA LYS A 28 4.27 23.18 -0.97
C LYS A 28 3.12 22.34 -0.45
N GLY A 29 3.40 21.25 0.28
CA GLY A 29 2.37 20.44 0.92
C GLY A 29 1.54 21.23 1.94
N TRP A 30 2.16 22.09 2.74
CA TRP A 30 1.45 22.89 3.74
C TRP A 30 0.47 23.88 3.13
N PHE A 31 0.85 24.55 2.06
CA PHE A 31 0.02 25.51 1.34
C PHE A 31 -1.00 24.87 0.39
N THR A 32 -0.82 23.61 0.01
CA THR A 32 -1.80 22.88 -0.79
C THR A 32 -3.09 22.68 0.01
N PRO A 33 -4.25 23.16 -0.48
CA PRO A 33 -5.52 22.94 0.20
C PRO A 33 -5.83 21.44 0.34
N ARG A 34 -6.31 21.05 1.54
CA ARG A 34 -6.76 19.67 1.74
C ARG A 34 -8.12 19.50 1.07
N HIS A 35 -8.23 18.50 0.22
CA HIS A 35 -9.45 18.18 -0.53
C HIS A 35 -9.98 16.78 -0.20
N GLY A 36 -11.09 16.40 -0.87
CA GLY A 36 -11.80 15.16 -0.61
C GLY A 36 -12.63 15.24 0.67
N GLN A 37 -13.63 14.40 0.78
CA GLN A 37 -14.47 14.25 1.97
C GLN A 37 -14.61 12.76 2.28
N PRO A 38 -14.52 12.36 3.56
CA PRO A 38 -14.83 10.99 3.94
C PRO A 38 -16.29 10.69 3.55
N ARG A 39 -16.49 9.59 2.84
CA ARG A 39 -17.83 9.10 2.50
C ARG A 39 -18.37 8.29 3.67
N ARG A 40 -19.66 8.23 3.83
CA ARG A 40 -20.30 7.21 4.65
C ARG A 40 -20.42 5.96 3.77
N PRO A 41 -19.64 4.90 4.05
CA PRO A 41 -19.60 3.75 3.16
C PRO A 41 -20.93 3.00 3.20
N VAL A 42 -21.36 2.54 2.03
CA VAL A 42 -22.40 1.52 1.91
C VAL A 42 -21.67 0.25 1.51
N PHE A 43 -21.43 -0.63 2.48
CA PHE A 43 -20.75 -1.90 2.21
C PHE A 43 -21.72 -2.85 1.49
N PRO A 44 -21.29 -3.49 0.38
CA PRO A 44 -22.14 -4.41 -0.35
C PRO A 44 -22.42 -5.68 0.47
N LYS A 45 -23.59 -6.28 0.25
CA LYS A 45 -23.85 -7.65 0.70
C LYS A 45 -23.21 -8.60 -0.30
N LEU A 46 -22.16 -9.29 0.13
CA LEU A 46 -21.38 -10.19 -0.69
C LEU A 46 -21.94 -11.61 -0.64
N LYS A 47 -21.83 -12.32 -1.76
CA LYS A 47 -22.02 -13.77 -1.84
C LYS A 47 -20.67 -14.48 -1.76
N HIS A 48 -20.68 -15.77 -1.49
CA HIS A 48 -19.47 -16.58 -1.48
C HIS A 48 -18.70 -16.44 -2.81
N GLY A 49 -17.42 -16.16 -2.74
CA GLY A 49 -16.57 -15.93 -3.90
C GLY A 49 -16.60 -14.49 -4.48
N GLU A 50 -17.45 -13.60 -3.96
CA GLU A 50 -17.39 -12.18 -4.28
C GLU A 50 -16.46 -11.45 -3.31
N VAL A 51 -15.77 -10.42 -3.80
CA VAL A 51 -14.91 -9.57 -2.97
C VAL A 51 -15.16 -8.10 -3.27
N ALA A 52 -15.22 -7.29 -2.22
CA ALA A 52 -15.26 -5.84 -2.34
C ALA A 52 -13.95 -5.22 -1.86
N ILE A 53 -13.41 -4.29 -2.64
CA ILE A 53 -12.20 -3.55 -2.31
C ILE A 53 -12.56 -2.07 -2.19
N THR A 54 -12.26 -1.48 -1.02
CA THR A 54 -12.42 -0.06 -0.77
C THR A 54 -11.06 0.58 -0.57
N TRP A 55 -10.70 1.52 -1.43
CA TRP A 55 -9.49 2.31 -1.25
C TRP A 55 -9.73 3.40 -0.20
N ILE A 56 -8.96 3.39 0.88
CA ILE A 56 -9.05 4.39 1.95
C ILE A 56 -8.22 5.63 1.60
N GLY A 57 -7.20 5.43 0.76
CA GLY A 57 -6.21 6.41 0.33
C GLY A 57 -4.80 5.92 0.61
N HIS A 58 -3.82 6.43 -0.12
CA HIS A 58 -2.42 6.00 -0.08
C HIS A 58 -2.29 4.50 -0.41
N ALA A 59 -1.66 3.69 0.45
CA ALA A 59 -1.58 2.25 0.33
C ALA A 59 -2.63 1.50 1.19
N SER A 60 -3.62 2.24 1.73
CA SER A 60 -4.58 1.70 2.69
C SER A 60 -5.82 1.17 2.00
N PHE A 61 -6.15 -0.11 2.23
CA PHE A 61 -7.32 -0.79 1.67
C PHE A 61 -8.12 -1.54 2.71
N LEU A 62 -9.44 -1.53 2.56
CA LEU A 62 -10.35 -2.48 3.17
C LEU A 62 -10.75 -3.50 2.10
N ILE A 63 -10.46 -4.76 2.36
CA ILE A 63 -10.87 -5.90 1.52
C ILE A 63 -11.91 -6.70 2.31
N GLN A 64 -13.06 -6.93 1.70
CA GLN A 64 -14.19 -7.58 2.33
C GLN A 64 -14.63 -8.81 1.55
N PHE A 65 -14.81 -9.90 2.26
CA PHE A 65 -15.47 -11.11 1.83
C PHE A 65 -16.77 -11.30 2.66
N THR A 66 -17.49 -12.35 2.45
CA THR A 66 -18.74 -12.62 3.19
C THR A 66 -18.52 -12.71 4.70
N ASP A 67 -17.36 -13.20 5.13
CA ASP A 67 -17.04 -13.62 6.51
C ASP A 67 -15.66 -13.12 6.99
N LEU A 68 -14.96 -12.31 6.17
CA LEU A 68 -13.62 -11.80 6.47
C LEU A 68 -13.46 -10.36 6.03
N ASN A 69 -13.10 -9.48 6.96
CA ASN A 69 -12.73 -8.09 6.69
C ASN A 69 -11.24 -7.87 6.99
N VAL A 70 -10.50 -7.49 5.96
CA VAL A 70 -9.05 -7.30 6.03
C VAL A 70 -8.69 -5.84 5.79
N LEU A 71 -7.91 -5.24 6.68
CA LEU A 71 -7.26 -3.95 6.44
C LEU A 71 -5.80 -4.16 6.05
N ILE A 72 -5.36 -3.49 5.00
CA ILE A 72 -3.94 -3.46 4.62
C ILE A 72 -3.42 -2.04 4.80
N ASP A 73 -2.28 -1.89 5.48
CA ASP A 73 -1.57 -0.64 5.76
C ASP A 73 -2.48 0.51 6.20
N PRO A 74 -3.34 0.32 7.23
CA PRO A 74 -4.33 1.32 7.60
C PRO A 74 -3.68 2.60 8.12
N ASN A 75 -3.82 3.68 7.35
CA ASN A 75 -3.34 5.01 7.70
C ASN A 75 -4.44 6.07 7.51
N PHE A 76 -4.94 6.61 8.61
CA PHE A 76 -5.95 7.67 8.65
C PHE A 76 -5.35 9.01 9.12
N ALA A 77 -4.00 9.09 9.17
CA ALA A 77 -3.31 10.30 9.63
C ALA A 77 -3.65 11.52 8.78
N ASN A 78 -3.88 12.65 9.42
CA ASN A 78 -3.92 13.95 8.77
C ASN A 78 -2.53 14.57 8.59
N TRP A 79 -1.57 14.09 9.36
CA TRP A 79 -0.18 14.50 9.37
C TRP A 79 0.72 13.31 9.70
N LEU A 80 1.81 13.19 8.94
CA LEU A 80 2.93 12.30 9.24
C LEU A 80 4.12 13.19 9.57
N PHE A 81 4.30 13.50 10.85
CA PHE A 81 5.22 14.57 11.31
C PHE A 81 4.90 15.90 10.59
N LEU A 82 5.78 16.35 9.72
CA LEU A 82 5.63 17.57 8.92
C LEU A 82 4.91 17.35 7.59
N LEU A 83 4.68 16.10 7.17
CA LEU A 83 3.99 15.80 5.93
C LEU A 83 2.47 15.87 6.11
N LYS A 84 1.85 16.81 5.43
CA LYS A 84 0.40 17.00 5.43
C LYS A 84 -0.28 15.99 4.52
N ARG A 85 -1.35 15.34 5.00
CA ARG A 85 -2.25 14.62 4.13
C ARG A 85 -3.03 15.61 3.28
N ILE A 86 -2.91 15.52 1.95
CA ILE A 86 -3.55 16.43 1.00
C ILE A 86 -4.96 15.97 0.66
N LYS A 87 -5.15 14.68 0.39
CA LYS A 87 -6.48 14.11 0.16
C LYS A 87 -6.94 13.34 1.39
N ARG A 88 -8.11 13.70 1.93
CA ARG A 88 -8.65 13.05 3.13
C ARG A 88 -8.87 11.57 2.91
N ALA A 89 -8.82 10.77 3.99
CA ALA A 89 -9.18 9.36 3.92
C ALA A 89 -10.63 9.21 3.43
N GLY A 90 -10.86 8.26 2.55
CA GLY A 90 -12.16 8.07 1.90
C GLY A 90 -13.29 7.68 2.84
N ILE A 91 -12.96 7.06 3.99
CA ILE A 91 -13.90 6.70 5.07
C ILE A 91 -13.32 7.13 6.42
N LYS A 92 -14.16 7.18 7.45
CA LYS A 92 -13.71 7.43 8.83
C LYS A 92 -13.48 6.10 9.56
N ILE A 93 -12.55 6.08 10.52
CA ILE A 93 -12.29 4.87 11.33
C ILE A 93 -13.57 4.34 12.00
N LYS A 94 -14.43 5.24 12.51
CA LYS A 94 -15.69 4.86 13.17
C LYS A 94 -16.73 4.22 12.24
N ASP A 95 -16.55 4.37 10.94
CA ASP A 95 -17.46 3.83 9.92
C ASP A 95 -16.92 2.53 9.30
N LEU A 96 -15.79 1.99 9.83
CA LEU A 96 -15.25 0.69 9.46
C LEU A 96 -16.16 -0.43 9.99
N PRO A 97 -16.29 -1.54 9.25
CA PRO A 97 -16.89 -2.76 9.78
C PRO A 97 -16.00 -3.38 10.87
N PRO A 98 -16.45 -4.39 11.59
CA PRO A 98 -15.57 -5.23 12.41
C PRO A 98 -14.39 -5.73 11.55
N ILE A 99 -13.17 -5.63 12.07
CA ILE A 99 -11.95 -6.01 11.35
C ILE A 99 -11.43 -7.32 11.93
N ASP A 100 -11.24 -8.32 11.08
CA ASP A 100 -10.72 -9.62 11.47
C ASP A 100 -9.20 -9.70 11.37
N LEU A 101 -8.62 -9.02 10.36
CA LEU A 101 -7.21 -9.12 10.02
C LEU A 101 -6.64 -7.76 9.61
N VAL A 102 -5.44 -7.46 10.08
CA VAL A 102 -4.65 -6.30 9.64
C VAL A 102 -3.33 -6.81 9.08
N LEU A 103 -3.03 -6.46 7.83
CA LEU A 103 -1.77 -6.72 7.17
C LEU A 103 -0.95 -5.43 7.14
N LEU A 104 0.32 -5.51 7.52
CA LEU A 104 1.26 -4.38 7.55
C LEU A 104 2.48 -4.75 6.73
N THR A 105 2.69 -4.05 5.61
CA THR A 105 3.71 -4.42 4.61
C THR A 105 5.13 -4.11 5.06
N HIS A 106 5.32 -3.04 5.82
CA HIS A 106 6.60 -2.61 6.37
C HIS A 106 6.44 -1.51 7.44
N ALA A 107 7.54 -1.08 8.05
CA ALA A 107 7.50 -0.22 9.24
C ALA A 107 7.46 1.29 8.95
N HIS A 108 7.43 1.76 7.71
CA HIS A 108 7.38 3.20 7.40
C HIS A 108 6.13 3.87 7.99
N PHE A 109 6.24 5.17 8.29
CA PHE A 109 5.20 5.91 9.04
C PHE A 109 3.89 6.07 8.27
N ASP A 110 3.94 6.06 6.95
CA ASP A 110 2.80 6.16 6.05
C ASP A 110 2.07 4.81 5.86
N HIS A 111 2.65 3.70 6.27
CA HIS A 111 2.06 2.35 6.31
C HIS A 111 1.75 1.92 7.76
N PHE A 112 2.75 1.86 8.62
CA PHE A 112 2.60 1.50 10.02
C PHE A 112 2.32 2.73 10.89
N HIS A 113 1.07 3.20 10.92
CA HIS A 113 0.69 4.38 11.69
C HIS A 113 0.12 4.00 13.05
N LYS A 114 0.95 3.98 14.11
CA LYS A 114 0.54 3.59 15.48
C LYS A 114 -0.73 4.30 16.00
N PRO A 115 -0.92 5.64 15.81
CA PRO A 115 -2.15 6.29 16.28
C PRO A 115 -3.41 5.81 15.56
N THR A 116 -3.32 5.42 14.28
CA THR A 116 -4.43 4.77 13.57
C THR A 116 -4.71 3.40 14.17
N LEU A 117 -3.69 2.55 14.28
CA LEU A 117 -3.84 1.17 14.77
C LEU A 117 -4.49 1.11 16.16
N ARG A 118 -4.13 2.04 17.07
CA ARG A 118 -4.77 2.15 18.40
C ARG A 118 -6.27 2.49 18.38
N LYS A 119 -6.75 3.10 17.30
CA LYS A 119 -8.15 3.55 17.15
C LYS A 119 -8.99 2.60 16.34
N LEU A 120 -8.39 1.58 15.74
CA LEU A 120 -9.15 0.58 15.01
C LEU A 120 -10.09 -0.17 15.94
N PRO A 121 -11.29 -0.59 15.47
CA PRO A 121 -12.07 -1.62 16.14
C PRO A 121 -11.14 -2.82 16.34
N HIS A 122 -11.18 -3.44 17.50
CA HIS A 122 -10.20 -4.44 17.93
C HIS A 122 -10.00 -5.55 16.86
N PRO A 123 -8.88 -5.52 16.10
CA PRO A 123 -8.56 -6.56 15.14
C PRO A 123 -8.16 -7.83 15.88
N LYS A 124 -8.56 -8.98 15.36
CA LYS A 124 -8.20 -10.28 15.94
C LYS A 124 -6.73 -10.59 15.74
N ILE A 125 -6.24 -10.40 14.52
CA ILE A 125 -4.87 -10.77 14.11
C ILE A 125 -4.17 -9.62 13.39
N GLY A 126 -2.90 -9.40 13.69
CA GLY A 126 -1.98 -8.58 12.89
C GLY A 126 -0.92 -9.47 12.25
N ILE A 127 -0.74 -9.36 10.93
CA ILE A 127 0.34 -10.04 10.22
C ILE A 127 1.28 -8.98 9.63
N MET A 128 2.56 -9.15 9.85
CA MET A 128 3.60 -8.21 9.46
C MET A 128 4.94 -8.88 9.20
N PRO A 129 5.92 -8.21 8.59
CA PRO A 129 7.24 -8.76 8.37
C PRO A 129 7.99 -8.98 9.68
N ARG A 130 8.93 -9.94 9.66
CA ARG A 130 9.86 -10.15 10.76
C ARG A 130 10.58 -8.87 11.17
N GLY A 131 10.72 -8.66 12.49
CA GLY A 131 11.33 -7.47 13.08
C GLY A 131 10.43 -6.22 13.11
N VAL A 132 9.12 -6.37 12.83
CA VAL A 132 8.13 -5.28 12.92
C VAL A 132 7.17 -5.48 14.11
N GLY A 133 7.05 -6.70 14.61
CA GLY A 133 6.13 -7.08 15.68
C GLY A 133 6.34 -6.34 16.99
N ASP A 134 7.57 -5.96 17.32
CA ASP A 134 7.89 -5.13 18.50
C ASP A 134 7.19 -3.77 18.46
N LEU A 135 6.93 -3.23 17.27
CA LEU A 135 6.19 -1.98 17.09
C LEU A 135 4.70 -2.11 17.38
N ALA A 136 4.16 -3.33 17.35
CA ALA A 136 2.73 -3.63 17.52
C ALA A 136 2.29 -3.74 18.98
N HIS A 137 3.19 -3.65 19.95
CA HIS A 137 2.85 -3.66 21.38
C HIS A 137 1.80 -2.60 21.73
N ASN A 138 0.78 -3.01 22.48
CA ASN A 138 -0.31 -2.15 22.96
C ASN A 138 -1.09 -1.42 21.84
N LEU A 139 -1.21 -2.03 20.67
CA LEU A 139 -1.99 -1.51 19.54
C LEU A 139 -3.34 -2.23 19.35
N GLY A 140 -3.75 -3.09 20.30
CA GLY A 140 -5.08 -3.75 20.28
C GLY A 140 -5.14 -5.05 19.49
N PHE A 141 -4.01 -5.62 19.06
CA PHE A 141 -3.97 -6.96 18.46
C PHE A 141 -4.12 -8.03 19.52
N SER A 142 -4.96 -9.03 19.28
CA SER A 142 -5.04 -10.24 20.11
C SER A 142 -3.89 -11.21 19.79
N ARG A 143 -3.40 -11.17 18.57
CA ARG A 143 -2.27 -11.98 18.10
C ARG A 143 -1.48 -11.21 17.06
N VAL A 144 -0.14 -11.25 17.14
CA VAL A 144 0.79 -10.73 16.15
C VAL A 144 1.57 -11.89 15.56
N ILE A 145 1.56 -11.97 14.23
CA ILE A 145 2.28 -12.97 13.43
C ILE A 145 3.32 -12.23 12.62
N GLU A 146 4.57 -12.64 12.74
CA GLU A 146 5.67 -12.17 11.89
C GLU A 146 6.00 -13.22 10.84
N LEU A 147 6.15 -12.79 9.58
CA LEU A 147 6.48 -13.65 8.46
C LEU A 147 7.77 -13.19 7.77
N GLU A 148 8.57 -14.13 7.31
CA GLU A 148 9.63 -13.92 6.33
C GLU A 148 9.10 -14.10 4.90
N HIS A 149 9.89 -13.68 3.90
CA HIS A 149 9.50 -13.86 2.51
C HIS A 149 9.19 -15.35 2.22
N TRP A 150 8.07 -15.55 1.52
CA TRP A 150 7.48 -16.84 1.16
C TRP A 150 6.85 -17.64 2.31
N GLU A 151 6.97 -17.16 3.54
CA GLU A 151 6.21 -17.76 4.64
C GLU A 151 4.74 -17.40 4.54
N SER A 152 3.91 -18.30 5.04
CA SER A 152 2.45 -18.16 5.02
C SER A 152 1.87 -18.42 6.40
N PHE A 153 0.76 -17.76 6.69
CA PHE A 153 -0.10 -18.07 7.80
C PHE A 153 -1.53 -18.34 7.31
N SER A 154 -2.16 -19.37 7.85
CA SER A 154 -3.55 -19.74 7.51
C SER A 154 -4.38 -19.91 8.78
N GLN A 155 -5.65 -19.55 8.70
CA GLN A 155 -6.63 -19.82 9.72
C GLN A 155 -8.02 -19.99 9.06
N GLY A 156 -8.69 -21.12 9.34
CA GLY A 156 -9.87 -21.48 8.58
C GLY A 156 -9.53 -21.72 7.11
N ASP A 157 -10.26 -21.09 6.22
CA ASP A 157 -10.13 -21.21 4.76
C ASP A 157 -9.39 -20.04 4.10
N TRP A 158 -8.90 -19.06 4.89
CA TRP A 158 -8.05 -18.00 4.36
C TRP A 158 -6.57 -18.26 4.61
N LYS A 159 -5.75 -17.79 3.68
CA LYS A 159 -4.29 -17.86 3.73
C LYS A 159 -3.67 -16.54 3.32
N VAL A 160 -2.65 -16.11 4.06
CA VAL A 160 -1.82 -14.95 3.73
C VAL A 160 -0.38 -15.42 3.55
N THR A 161 0.21 -15.09 2.41
CA THR A 161 1.63 -15.34 2.12
C THR A 161 2.36 -14.01 2.01
N PHE A 162 3.47 -13.86 2.74
CA PHE A 162 4.33 -12.69 2.63
C PHE A 162 5.30 -12.84 1.46
N THR A 163 5.40 -11.82 0.60
CA THR A 163 6.17 -11.86 -0.64
C THR A 163 7.27 -10.82 -0.66
N PRO A 164 8.39 -11.06 -1.38
CA PRO A 164 9.44 -10.05 -1.51
C PRO A 164 8.97 -8.81 -2.26
N SER A 165 9.62 -7.69 -1.96
CA SER A 165 9.54 -6.44 -2.71
C SER A 165 10.93 -5.82 -2.86
N LYS A 166 11.05 -4.80 -3.70
CA LYS A 166 12.30 -4.05 -3.87
C LYS A 166 12.19 -2.69 -3.18
N HIS A 167 12.38 -2.69 -1.87
CA HIS A 167 12.20 -1.53 -1.00
C HIS A 167 13.20 -1.57 0.17
N TRP A 168 12.91 -0.91 1.30
CA TRP A 168 13.60 -1.04 2.58
C TRP A 168 12.61 -0.95 3.76
N GLY A 169 12.98 -1.50 4.92
CA GLY A 169 12.08 -1.61 6.08
C GLY A 169 12.40 -0.69 7.25
N ALA A 170 13.52 0.05 7.21
CA ALA A 170 13.94 0.86 8.34
C ALA A 170 12.98 2.01 8.63
N ARG A 171 12.44 2.07 9.84
CA ARG A 171 11.61 3.17 10.33
C ARG A 171 12.46 4.33 10.85
N THR A 172 13.64 4.01 11.37
CA THR A 172 14.63 4.95 11.88
C THR A 172 16.01 4.61 11.31
N ILE A 173 17.00 5.45 11.61
CA ILE A 173 18.39 5.23 11.11
C ILE A 173 19.00 3.92 11.66
N ARG A 174 18.48 3.42 12.79
CA ARG A 174 19.08 2.30 13.55
C ARG A 174 18.38 0.96 13.37
N ASP A 175 17.25 0.88 12.70
CA ASP A 175 16.42 -0.31 12.63
C ASP A 175 16.28 -0.90 11.22
N SER A 176 17.39 -0.96 10.49
CA SER A 176 17.49 -1.52 9.13
C SER A 176 17.25 -3.05 9.06
N HIS A 177 17.09 -3.71 10.21
CA HIS A 177 16.79 -5.14 10.32
C HIS A 177 15.33 -5.47 10.04
N ARG A 178 14.43 -4.46 9.99
CA ARG A 178 12.99 -4.68 9.79
C ARG A 178 12.69 -5.16 8.39
N GLY A 179 11.89 -6.22 8.30
CA GLY A 179 11.42 -6.76 7.04
C GLY A 179 10.47 -5.81 6.30
N TYR A 180 10.31 -6.07 5.01
CA TYR A 180 9.42 -5.34 4.11
C TYR A 180 9.02 -6.25 2.95
N GLY A 181 7.83 -6.05 2.38
CA GLY A 181 7.33 -6.89 1.30
C GLY A 181 5.88 -6.60 0.96
N GLY A 182 5.28 -7.51 0.21
CA GLY A 182 3.88 -7.52 -0.13
C GLY A 182 3.15 -8.73 0.47
N PHE A 183 1.87 -8.85 0.19
CA PHE A 183 1.06 -9.97 0.63
C PHE A 183 0.22 -10.53 -0.52
N VAL A 184 0.12 -11.85 -0.59
CA VAL A 184 -0.95 -12.54 -1.31
C VAL A 184 -1.97 -13.02 -0.29
N LEU A 185 -3.21 -12.54 -0.41
CA LEU A 185 -4.37 -12.98 0.34
C LEU A 185 -5.19 -13.95 -0.52
N GLU A 186 -5.38 -15.15 -0.02
CA GLU A 186 -6.19 -16.20 -0.64
C GLU A 186 -7.40 -16.52 0.25
N HIS A 187 -8.62 -16.35 -0.27
CA HIS A 187 -9.87 -16.68 0.43
C HIS A 187 -11.02 -16.86 -0.56
N GLN A 188 -11.88 -17.84 -0.31
CA GLN A 188 -13.08 -18.14 -1.13
C GLN A 188 -12.78 -18.23 -2.64
N GLY A 189 -11.63 -18.84 -3.01
CA GLY A 189 -11.18 -18.97 -4.40
C GLY A 189 -10.59 -17.71 -5.03
N ARG A 190 -10.56 -16.60 -4.32
CA ARG A 190 -9.96 -15.33 -4.77
C ARG A 190 -8.51 -15.22 -4.32
N LYS A 191 -7.69 -14.57 -5.14
CA LYS A 191 -6.28 -14.27 -4.84
C LYS A 191 -6.00 -12.80 -5.12
N ILE A 192 -5.67 -12.08 -4.07
CA ILE A 192 -5.42 -10.64 -4.12
C ILE A 192 -3.97 -10.40 -3.70
N TYR A 193 -3.23 -9.72 -4.55
CA TYR A 193 -1.85 -9.32 -4.26
C TYR A 193 -1.78 -7.84 -3.94
N HIS A 194 -1.19 -7.50 -2.80
CA HIS A 194 -0.81 -6.13 -2.44
C HIS A 194 0.70 -6.05 -2.40
N ALA A 195 1.30 -5.24 -3.28
CA ALA A 195 2.75 -5.21 -3.45
C ALA A 195 3.51 -4.59 -2.26
N GLY A 196 2.82 -3.84 -1.39
CA GLY A 196 3.49 -2.89 -0.52
C GLY A 196 4.20 -1.83 -1.36
N ASP A 197 5.21 -1.20 -0.80
CA ASP A 197 6.09 -0.33 -1.57
C ASP A 197 7.15 -1.15 -2.27
N SER A 198 7.36 -0.85 -3.55
CA SER A 198 8.35 -1.53 -4.36
C SER A 198 8.74 -0.72 -5.60
N ALA A 199 10.01 -0.77 -5.96
CA ALA A 199 10.44 -0.55 -7.34
C ALA A 199 10.10 -1.78 -8.18
N TYR A 200 10.11 -1.62 -9.51
CA TYR A 200 10.03 -2.77 -10.40
C TYR A 200 11.22 -3.73 -10.19
N PHE A 201 10.92 -5.04 -10.16
CA PHE A 201 11.91 -6.10 -10.09
C PHE A 201 11.34 -7.43 -10.66
N HIS A 202 12.22 -8.36 -11.00
CA HIS A 202 11.81 -9.63 -11.63
C HIS A 202 10.97 -10.56 -10.72
N GLY A 203 10.92 -10.28 -9.41
CA GLY A 203 10.09 -11.03 -8.47
C GLY A 203 8.59 -10.95 -8.77
N PHE A 204 8.10 -9.92 -9.49
CA PHE A 204 6.70 -9.88 -9.90
C PHE A 204 6.32 -11.07 -10.79
N ALA A 205 7.19 -11.46 -11.73
CA ALA A 205 6.97 -12.65 -12.54
C ALA A 205 7.01 -13.95 -11.71
N GLU A 206 7.85 -14.01 -10.68
CA GLU A 206 7.89 -15.17 -9.76
C GLU A 206 6.60 -15.26 -8.93
N ILE A 207 6.12 -14.13 -8.38
CA ILE A 207 4.86 -14.06 -7.65
C ILE A 207 3.69 -14.46 -8.57
N GLY A 208 3.68 -13.96 -9.81
CA GLY A 208 2.68 -14.34 -10.82
C GLY A 208 2.63 -15.84 -11.07
N ARG A 209 3.80 -16.48 -11.31
CA ARG A 209 3.88 -17.94 -11.52
C ARG A 209 3.46 -18.76 -10.31
N LYS A 210 3.78 -18.30 -9.09
CA LYS A 210 3.46 -19.04 -7.85
C LYS A 210 1.99 -18.93 -7.46
N PHE A 211 1.40 -17.77 -7.62
CA PHE A 211 0.09 -17.46 -7.04
C PHE A 211 -0.99 -17.18 -8.08
N ALA A 212 -0.64 -16.71 -9.27
CA ALA A 212 -1.60 -16.25 -10.28
C ALA A 212 -2.68 -15.33 -9.67
N PRO A 213 -2.31 -14.18 -9.07
CA PRO A 213 -3.27 -13.32 -8.39
C PRO A 213 -4.29 -12.78 -9.40
N GLU A 214 -5.57 -12.75 -9.02
CA GLU A 214 -6.61 -12.16 -9.87
C GLU A 214 -6.53 -10.63 -9.84
N ILE A 215 -6.29 -10.05 -8.67
CA ILE A 215 -6.28 -8.60 -8.44
C ILE A 215 -4.92 -8.22 -7.89
N ALA A 216 -4.26 -7.25 -8.52
CA ALA A 216 -2.98 -6.69 -8.08
C ALA A 216 -3.14 -5.23 -7.66
N LEU A 217 -2.82 -4.92 -6.39
CA LEU A 217 -2.75 -3.58 -5.81
C LEU A 217 -1.30 -3.12 -5.91
N LEU A 218 -0.97 -2.19 -6.84
CA LEU A 218 0.41 -1.82 -7.17
C LEU A 218 0.65 -0.32 -6.98
N PRO A 219 1.79 0.09 -6.39
CA PRO A 219 2.15 1.50 -6.23
C PRO A 219 2.48 2.13 -7.57
N ILE A 220 2.11 3.42 -7.74
CA ILE A 220 2.37 4.21 -8.94
C ILE A 220 2.94 5.61 -8.63
N GLY A 221 3.32 5.88 -7.39
CA GLY A 221 3.80 7.19 -6.94
C GLY A 221 5.16 7.15 -6.24
N ALA A 222 5.66 8.30 -5.88
CA ALA A 222 6.96 8.51 -5.25
C ALA A 222 8.15 8.12 -6.16
N TYR A 223 8.07 8.45 -7.47
CA TYR A 223 9.09 8.08 -8.46
C TYR A 223 10.01 9.23 -8.90
N HIS A 224 9.78 10.47 -8.47
CA HIS A 224 10.66 11.61 -8.72
C HIS A 224 11.35 12.10 -7.43
N PRO A 225 12.65 12.40 -7.49
CA PRO A 225 13.57 12.31 -8.65
C PRO A 225 13.81 10.85 -9.05
N GLU A 226 14.40 10.63 -10.24
CA GLU A 226 14.62 9.29 -10.82
C GLU A 226 15.33 8.32 -9.86
N SER A 227 16.17 8.84 -8.96
CA SER A 227 16.82 8.03 -7.92
C SER A 227 15.81 7.27 -7.01
N PHE A 228 14.58 7.77 -6.87
CA PHE A 228 13.53 7.13 -6.08
C PHE A 228 12.99 5.86 -6.74
N ARG A 229 13.13 5.73 -8.08
CA ARG A 229 12.79 4.50 -8.82
C ARG A 229 13.66 3.29 -8.41
N ARG A 230 14.63 3.48 -7.56
CA ARG A 230 15.38 2.36 -6.95
C ARG A 230 14.55 1.57 -5.94
N VAL A 231 13.49 2.17 -5.39
CA VAL A 231 12.63 1.62 -4.32
C VAL A 231 11.15 1.87 -4.51
N HIS A 232 10.76 2.70 -5.46
CA HIS A 232 9.39 2.94 -5.90
C HIS A 232 9.30 2.75 -7.42
N MET A 233 8.11 2.66 -7.96
CA MET A 233 7.89 2.57 -9.40
C MET A 233 6.88 3.62 -9.88
N GLY A 234 7.10 4.11 -11.08
CA GLY A 234 6.15 4.96 -11.78
C GLY A 234 5.07 4.12 -12.50
N PRO A 235 4.06 4.78 -13.10
CA PRO A 235 2.98 4.11 -13.82
C PRO A 235 3.44 3.17 -14.94
N ASP A 236 4.52 3.53 -15.64
CA ASP A 236 5.15 2.73 -16.70
C ASP A 236 5.71 1.39 -16.18
N GLU A 237 6.42 1.44 -15.06
CA GLU A 237 6.96 0.24 -14.41
C GLU A 237 5.87 -0.59 -13.73
N ALA A 238 4.83 0.06 -13.21
CA ALA A 238 3.68 -0.64 -12.60
C ALA A 238 2.87 -1.43 -13.64
N ILE A 239 2.70 -0.91 -14.87
CA ILE A 239 2.13 -1.67 -15.99
C ILE A 239 2.98 -2.90 -16.33
N LYS A 240 4.31 -2.75 -16.31
CA LYS A 240 5.20 -3.90 -16.54
C LYS A 240 5.05 -4.93 -15.42
N ALA A 241 5.02 -4.49 -14.16
CA ALA A 241 4.78 -5.38 -13.02
C ALA A 241 3.42 -6.10 -13.11
N PHE A 242 2.37 -5.39 -13.51
CA PHE A 242 1.04 -5.96 -13.74
C PHE A 242 1.05 -7.08 -14.80
N LYS A 243 1.73 -6.86 -15.91
CA LYS A 243 1.89 -7.88 -16.98
C LYS A 243 2.69 -9.09 -16.49
N ASP A 244 3.79 -8.86 -15.76
CA ASP A 244 4.62 -9.93 -15.20
C ASP A 244 3.88 -10.78 -14.17
N LEU A 245 2.97 -10.17 -13.38
CA LEU A 245 2.09 -10.87 -12.44
C LEU A 245 1.04 -11.73 -13.16
N GLY A 246 0.67 -11.38 -14.40
CA GLY A 246 -0.43 -12.04 -15.12
C GLY A 246 -1.79 -11.82 -14.46
N ALA A 247 -1.95 -10.78 -13.66
CA ALA A 247 -3.19 -10.48 -12.95
C ALA A 247 -4.29 -10.03 -13.93
N LYS A 248 -5.56 -10.26 -13.55
CA LYS A 248 -6.71 -9.85 -14.35
C LYS A 248 -7.05 -8.38 -14.16
N PHE A 249 -6.91 -7.88 -12.94
CA PHE A 249 -7.20 -6.49 -12.58
C PHE A 249 -6.02 -5.83 -11.88
N PHE A 250 -5.78 -4.57 -12.23
CA PHE A 250 -4.80 -3.70 -11.60
C PHE A 250 -5.51 -2.54 -10.91
N VAL A 251 -5.31 -2.43 -9.59
CA VAL A 251 -5.77 -1.30 -8.77
C VAL A 251 -4.55 -0.48 -8.35
N PRO A 252 -4.39 0.76 -8.82
CA PRO A 252 -3.25 1.59 -8.45
C PRO A 252 -3.37 2.14 -7.04
N MET A 253 -2.23 2.31 -6.37
CA MET A 253 -2.12 2.85 -5.03
C MET A 253 -0.87 3.75 -4.86
N HIS A 254 -0.66 4.26 -3.64
CA HIS A 254 0.52 5.02 -3.22
C HIS A 254 0.71 6.33 -4.00
N TYR A 255 -0.38 7.05 -4.28
CA TYR A 255 -0.38 8.35 -4.96
C TYR A 255 -1.45 9.29 -4.38
N GLY A 256 -1.35 10.57 -4.68
CA GLY A 256 -2.40 11.57 -4.44
C GLY A 256 -2.70 11.92 -2.99
N THR A 257 -2.14 11.21 -2.00
CA THR A 257 -2.48 11.36 -0.58
C THR A 257 -1.50 12.23 0.19
N PHE A 258 -0.23 11.89 0.15
CA PHE A 258 0.88 12.63 0.75
C PHE A 258 1.85 13.05 -0.35
N LYS A 259 2.47 14.23 -0.21
CA LYS A 259 3.53 14.65 -1.12
C LYS A 259 4.86 14.08 -0.61
N LEU A 260 5.17 12.86 -1.08
CA LEU A 260 6.36 12.11 -0.67
C LEU A 260 7.54 12.31 -1.63
N SER A 261 7.30 12.92 -2.78
CA SER A 261 8.23 13.07 -3.89
C SER A 261 7.91 14.32 -4.72
N PHE A 262 8.60 14.53 -5.80
CA PHE A 262 8.55 15.82 -6.53
C PHE A 262 7.51 15.85 -7.65
N GLU A 263 6.99 14.70 -8.11
CA GLU A 263 5.90 14.67 -9.09
C GLU A 263 4.63 15.37 -8.57
N ASP A 264 3.83 15.87 -9.49
CA ASP A 264 2.50 16.39 -9.16
C ASP A 264 1.60 15.26 -8.66
N LEU A 265 0.79 15.54 -7.62
CA LEU A 265 -0.08 14.51 -6.99
C LEU A 265 -1.13 13.93 -7.95
N ALA A 266 -1.51 14.68 -8.99
CA ALA A 266 -2.47 14.25 -10.00
C ALA A 266 -1.81 13.57 -11.22
N GLU A 267 -0.48 13.64 -11.34
CA GLU A 267 0.26 13.09 -12.47
C GLU A 267 0.18 11.56 -12.56
N PRO A 268 0.43 10.78 -11.49
CA PRO A 268 0.48 9.32 -11.58
C PRO A 268 -0.78 8.69 -12.17
N PRO A 269 -2.01 8.99 -11.71
CA PRO A 269 -3.21 8.39 -12.26
C PRO A 269 -3.54 8.89 -13.68
N ARG A 270 -3.11 10.11 -14.06
CA ARG A 270 -3.26 10.63 -15.43
C ARG A 270 -2.35 9.85 -16.38
N TRP A 271 -1.07 9.75 -16.05
CA TRP A 271 -0.10 9.00 -16.84
C TRP A 271 -0.46 7.52 -16.94
N LEU A 272 -0.96 6.91 -15.87
CA LEU A 272 -1.46 5.53 -15.92
C LEU A 272 -2.60 5.35 -16.93
N ARG A 273 -3.57 6.31 -16.98
CA ARG A 273 -4.67 6.26 -17.97
C ARG A 273 -4.16 6.38 -19.40
N GLU A 274 -3.17 7.23 -19.64
CA GLU A 274 -2.55 7.40 -20.96
C GLU A 274 -1.88 6.11 -21.45
N ILE A 275 -1.12 5.43 -20.58
CA ILE A 275 -0.50 4.13 -20.93
C ILE A 275 -1.60 3.07 -21.13
N ALA A 276 -2.59 3.02 -20.23
CA ALA A 276 -3.69 2.06 -20.32
C ALA A 276 -4.46 2.17 -21.65
N ALA A 277 -4.69 3.38 -22.12
CA ALA A 277 -5.36 3.62 -23.41
C ALA A 277 -4.49 3.14 -24.58
N LYS A 278 -3.19 3.47 -24.57
CA LYS A 278 -2.24 3.05 -25.63
C LYS A 278 -2.07 1.53 -25.73
N GLU A 279 -2.14 0.85 -24.58
CA GLU A 279 -1.90 -0.60 -24.49
C GLU A 279 -3.18 -1.44 -24.43
N ASN A 280 -4.37 -0.83 -24.62
CA ASN A 280 -5.67 -1.48 -24.56
C ASN A 280 -5.97 -2.15 -23.20
N LEU A 281 -5.46 -1.59 -22.10
CA LEU A 281 -5.61 -2.10 -20.75
C LEU A 281 -6.70 -1.38 -19.91
N THR A 282 -7.46 -0.46 -20.52
CA THR A 282 -8.42 0.39 -19.81
C THR A 282 -9.47 -0.40 -19.02
N LYS A 283 -9.88 -1.58 -19.53
CA LYS A 283 -10.86 -2.44 -18.85
C LYS A 283 -10.27 -3.17 -17.64
N GLN A 284 -8.97 -3.40 -17.61
CA GLN A 284 -8.25 -4.15 -16.57
C GLN A 284 -7.80 -3.23 -15.43
N ILE A 285 -7.53 -1.95 -15.72
CA ILE A 285 -7.08 -0.99 -14.72
C ILE A 285 -8.27 -0.34 -14.04
N LYS A 286 -8.34 -0.47 -12.71
CA LYS A 286 -9.43 0.00 -11.85
C LYS A 286 -8.93 1.10 -10.92
N ILE A 287 -8.99 2.35 -11.38
CA ILE A 287 -8.66 3.52 -10.55
C ILE A 287 -9.86 3.80 -9.64
N LEU A 288 -9.74 3.45 -8.36
CA LEU A 288 -10.83 3.56 -7.39
C LEU A 288 -10.98 5.00 -6.88
N ASP A 289 -12.22 5.39 -6.58
CA ASP A 289 -12.51 6.55 -5.76
C ASP A 289 -12.38 6.17 -4.28
N GLU A 290 -11.73 7.01 -3.47
CA GLU A 290 -11.57 6.73 -2.05
C GLU A 290 -12.93 6.63 -1.35
N GLY A 291 -13.07 5.58 -0.55
CA GLY A 291 -14.26 5.30 0.24
C GLY A 291 -15.43 4.72 -0.53
N VAL A 292 -15.26 4.38 -1.80
CA VAL A 292 -16.28 3.71 -2.62
C VAL A 292 -15.88 2.24 -2.80
N PRO A 293 -16.66 1.29 -2.26
CA PRO A 293 -16.43 -0.13 -2.51
C PRO A 293 -16.58 -0.47 -3.99
N MET A 294 -15.64 -1.21 -4.56
CA MET A 294 -15.74 -1.83 -5.88
C MET A 294 -15.81 -3.34 -5.71
N MET A 295 -16.77 -3.96 -6.35
CA MET A 295 -16.92 -5.44 -6.39
C MET A 295 -16.12 -6.04 -7.56
N PHE A 296 -15.54 -7.20 -7.31
CA PHE A 296 -14.79 -8.00 -8.27
C PHE A 296 -15.32 -9.42 -8.35
#